data_de25bc9f1260da19848b00886214df94
#
_entry.id   de25bc9f1260da19848b00886214df94
#
_cell.length_a   1.000
_cell.length_b   1.000
_cell.length_c   1.000
_cell.angle_alpha   90.00
_cell.angle_beta   90.00
_cell.angle_gamma   90.00
#
_symmetry.space_group_name_H-M   'P 1'
#
loop_
_entity.id
_entity.type
_entity.pdbx_description
1 polymer ?
#
loop_
_entity_poly.entity_id
_entity_poly.type
_entity_poly.pdbx_seq_one_letter_code
_entity_poly.pdbx_strand_id
1 'polypeptide(L)'
;MKAKHIVKIEIKCQSADEMLKAKSAVLYHLETLNPEFQANENVLTVTVPTLDSKLFYPDEACKIIHDTLAQSLTFVHEWTCTLHNIN
;
A
#
# COMPACT_ATOMS: atom_id res chain seq x y z
N MET A 1 20.40 -3.55 0.91
CA MET A 1 19.94 -4.43 -0.17
C MET A 1 18.87 -3.71 -0.97
N LYS A 2 18.97 -3.73 -2.30
CA LYS A 2 17.96 -3.06 -3.13
C LYS A 2 16.70 -3.90 -3.20
N ALA A 3 15.55 -3.25 -3.06
CA ALA A 3 14.29 -3.92 -3.32
C ALA A 3 14.19 -4.21 -4.81
N LYS A 4 13.73 -5.41 -5.16
CA LYS A 4 13.50 -5.79 -6.56
C LYS A 4 12.07 -5.58 -6.99
N HIS A 5 11.18 -5.46 -6.02
CA HIS A 5 9.76 -5.30 -6.27
C HIS A 5 9.21 -4.22 -5.35
N ILE A 6 8.12 -3.63 -5.78
CA ILE A 6 7.34 -2.73 -4.93
C ILE A 6 5.89 -3.15 -4.97
N VAL A 7 5.21 -2.96 -3.85
CA VAL A 7 3.76 -3.09 -3.80
C VAL A 7 3.19 -1.69 -3.90
N LYS A 8 2.37 -1.46 -4.89
CA LYS A 8 1.76 -0.17 -5.14
C LYS A 8 0.28 -0.23 -4.80
N ILE A 9 -0.14 0.66 -3.91
CA ILE A 9 -1.52 0.73 -3.46
C ILE A 9 -2.06 2.08 -3.93
N GLU A 10 -3.15 2.04 -4.70
CA GLU A 10 -3.82 3.26 -5.16
C GLU A 10 -5.20 3.31 -4.53
N ILE A 11 -5.48 4.37 -3.80
CA ILE A 11 -6.73 4.53 -3.07
C ILE A 11 -7.42 5.78 -3.57
N LYS A 12 -8.60 5.60 -4.17
CA LYS A 12 -9.41 6.72 -4.64
C LYS A 12 -10.26 7.24 -3.48
N CYS A 13 -9.96 8.46 -3.06
CA CYS A 13 -10.62 9.10 -1.93
C CYS A 13 -11.65 10.12 -2.43
N GLN A 14 -12.76 10.26 -1.70
CA GLN A 14 -13.83 11.19 -2.07
C GLN A 14 -13.66 12.55 -1.41
N SER A 15 -12.81 12.65 -0.39
CA SER A 15 -12.59 13.89 0.34
C SER A 15 -11.21 13.89 0.98
N ALA A 16 -10.78 15.05 1.45
CA ALA A 16 -9.52 15.16 2.17
C ALA A 16 -9.57 14.37 3.48
N ASP A 17 -10.73 14.35 4.15
CA ASP A 17 -10.88 13.56 5.38
C ASP A 17 -10.72 12.07 5.12
N GLU A 18 -11.30 11.58 4.04
CA GLU A 18 -11.18 10.18 3.66
C GLU A 18 -9.72 9.84 3.35
N MET A 19 -9.01 10.75 2.67
CA MET A 19 -7.59 10.57 2.38
C MET A 19 -6.76 10.47 3.66
N LEU A 20 -7.04 11.31 4.65
CA LEU A 20 -6.35 11.25 5.94
C LEU A 20 -6.64 9.94 6.66
N LYS A 21 -7.88 9.47 6.63
CA LYS A 21 -8.24 8.19 7.23
C LYS A 21 -7.54 7.03 6.54
N ALA A 22 -7.50 7.05 5.21
CA ALA A 22 -6.82 6.03 4.44
C ALA A 22 -5.33 6.00 4.74
N LYS A 23 -4.69 7.17 4.77
CA LYS A 23 -3.28 7.29 5.09
C LYS A 23 -2.99 6.74 6.50
N SER A 24 -3.82 7.10 7.47
CA SER A 24 -3.66 6.63 8.84
C SER A 24 -3.80 5.11 8.95
N ALA A 25 -4.77 4.54 8.24
CA ALA A 25 -4.98 3.09 8.23
C ALA A 25 -3.80 2.36 7.63
N VAL A 26 -3.29 2.85 6.51
CA VAL A 26 -2.13 2.26 5.85
C VAL A 26 -0.90 2.35 6.75
N LEU A 27 -0.67 3.53 7.32
CA LEU A 27 0.48 3.74 8.19
C LEU A 27 0.41 2.84 9.43
N TYR A 28 -0.77 2.69 10.01
CA TYR A 28 -0.97 1.84 11.16
C TYR A 28 -0.51 0.39 10.90
N HIS A 29 -0.86 -0.14 9.73
CA HIS A 29 -0.56 -1.53 9.39
C HIS A 29 0.81 -1.74 8.76
N LEU A 30 1.33 -0.74 8.04
CA LEU A 30 2.52 -0.89 7.22
C LEU A 30 3.70 -0.05 7.66
N GLU A 31 3.63 0.55 8.85
CA GLU A 31 4.67 1.47 9.33
C GLU A 31 6.07 0.86 9.27
N THR A 32 6.20 -0.41 9.66
CA THR A 32 7.50 -1.08 9.68
C THR A 32 8.06 -1.39 8.31
N LEU A 33 7.24 -1.27 7.27
CA LEU A 33 7.64 -1.55 5.90
C LEU A 33 8.08 -0.29 5.14
N ASN A 34 8.16 0.84 5.83
CA ASN A 34 8.59 2.12 5.26
C ASN A 34 7.76 2.53 4.04
N PRO A 35 6.43 2.68 4.19
CA PRO A 35 5.60 3.08 3.06
C PRO A 35 5.88 4.52 2.65
N GLU A 36 5.89 4.77 1.35
CA GLU A 36 6.00 6.12 0.80
C GLU A 36 4.63 6.56 0.31
N PHE A 37 4.21 7.76 0.70
CA PHE A 37 2.91 8.30 0.36
C PHE A 37 3.03 9.42 -0.66
N GLN A 38 2.15 9.40 -1.63
CA GLN A 38 2.06 10.47 -2.62
C GLN A 38 0.57 10.74 -2.87
N ALA A 39 0.16 11.99 -2.69
CA ALA A 39 -1.21 12.38 -2.96
C ALA A 39 -1.26 13.16 -4.28
N ASN A 40 -2.17 12.79 -5.15
CA ASN A 40 -2.38 13.48 -6.42
C ASN A 40 -3.89 13.59 -6.63
N GLU A 41 -4.40 14.82 -6.54
CA GLU A 41 -5.83 15.08 -6.56
C GLU A 41 -6.52 14.29 -5.45
N ASN A 42 -7.41 13.36 -5.82
CA ASN A 42 -8.15 12.54 -4.88
C ASN A 42 -7.59 11.12 -4.75
N VAL A 43 -6.42 10.88 -5.30
CA VAL A 43 -5.81 9.56 -5.27
C VAL A 43 -4.61 9.56 -4.34
N LEU A 44 -4.64 8.67 -3.36
CA LEU A 44 -3.50 8.42 -2.50
C LEU A 44 -2.75 7.21 -3.04
N THR A 45 -1.49 7.42 -3.39
CA THR A 45 -0.62 6.34 -3.86
C THR A 45 0.37 5.99 -2.76
N VAL A 46 0.40 4.72 -2.40
CA VAL A 46 1.33 4.21 -1.39
C VAL A 46 2.26 3.21 -2.06
N THR A 47 3.55 3.42 -1.88
CA THR A 47 4.57 2.52 -2.42
C THR A 47 5.29 1.85 -1.26
N VAL A 48 5.29 0.53 -1.26
CA VAL A 48 5.94 -0.27 -0.21
C VAL A 48 7.03 -1.11 -0.85
N PRO A 49 8.32 -0.88 -0.50
CA PRO A 49 9.38 -1.71 -1.03
C PRO A 49 9.34 -3.11 -0.43
N THR A 50 9.39 -4.12 -1.28
CA THR A 50 9.52 -5.50 -0.82
C THR A 50 10.99 -5.86 -0.88
N LEU A 51 11.59 -6.06 0.27
CA LEU A 51 12.96 -6.48 0.34
C LEU A 51 13.06 -7.97 0.00
N ASP A 52 14.14 -8.34 -0.66
CA ASP A 52 14.41 -9.75 -0.88
C ASP A 52 14.57 -10.44 0.47
N SER A 53 13.57 -11.20 0.83
CA SER A 53 13.58 -11.94 2.08
C SER A 53 13.39 -13.42 1.75
N LYS A 54 14.14 -14.25 2.45
CA LYS A 54 13.97 -15.69 2.33
C LYS A 54 12.62 -16.15 2.91
N LEU A 55 11.96 -15.27 3.66
CA LEU A 55 10.72 -15.60 4.35
C LEU A 55 9.47 -15.29 3.54
N PHE A 56 9.57 -14.35 2.58
CA PHE A 56 8.41 -13.92 1.82
C PHE A 56 8.74 -13.79 0.35
N TYR A 57 7.90 -14.37 -0.47
CA TYR A 57 7.92 -14.11 -1.90
C TYR A 57 7.14 -12.81 -2.17
N PRO A 58 7.50 -12.07 -3.24
CA PRO A 58 6.81 -10.82 -3.55
C PRO A 58 5.29 -10.97 -3.68
N ASP A 59 4.84 -12.06 -4.31
CA ASP A 59 3.41 -12.32 -4.47
C ASP A 59 2.70 -12.50 -3.14
N GLU A 60 3.34 -13.19 -2.20
CA GLU A 60 2.79 -13.37 -0.86
C GLU A 60 2.74 -12.06 -0.10
N ALA A 61 3.79 -11.24 -0.22
CA ALA A 61 3.82 -9.94 0.44
C ALA A 61 2.68 -9.08 -0.06
N CYS A 62 2.47 -9.04 -1.37
CA CYS A 62 1.39 -8.28 -1.97
C CYS A 62 0.03 -8.76 -1.47
N LYS A 63 -0.17 -10.06 -1.40
CA LYS A 63 -1.43 -10.64 -0.92
C LYS A 63 -1.68 -10.32 0.55
N ILE A 64 -0.65 -10.44 1.38
CA ILE A 64 -0.76 -10.15 2.81
C ILE A 64 -1.12 -8.68 3.01
N ILE A 65 -0.45 -7.78 2.29
CA ILE A 65 -0.74 -6.36 2.37
C ILE A 65 -2.17 -6.09 1.93
N HIS A 66 -2.58 -6.67 0.82
CA HIS A 66 -3.95 -6.52 0.32
C HIS A 66 -4.97 -6.98 1.36
N ASP A 67 -4.80 -8.19 1.89
CA ASP A 67 -5.74 -8.76 2.85
C ASP A 67 -5.79 -7.94 4.14
N THR A 68 -4.64 -7.45 4.59
CA THR A 68 -4.57 -6.62 5.79
C THR A 68 -5.32 -5.31 5.58
N LEU A 69 -5.10 -4.64 4.45
CA LEU A 69 -5.73 -3.37 4.17
C LEU A 69 -7.22 -3.51 3.86
N ALA A 70 -7.64 -4.64 3.28
CA ALA A 70 -9.04 -4.88 2.99
C ALA A 70 -9.91 -4.83 4.24
N GLN A 71 -9.36 -5.19 5.39
CA GLN A 71 -10.07 -5.13 6.66
C GLN A 71 -10.21 -3.70 7.18
N SER A 72 -9.32 -2.81 6.78
CA SER A 72 -9.27 -1.44 7.29
C SER A 72 -9.83 -0.41 6.33
N LEU A 73 -9.79 -0.68 5.02
CA LEU A 73 -10.24 0.28 4.00
C LEU A 73 -11.70 0.06 3.60
N THR A 74 -12.53 -0.34 4.55
CA THR A 74 -13.95 -0.62 4.29
C THR A 74 -14.76 0.63 3.91
N PHE A 75 -14.24 1.81 4.26
CA PHE A 75 -14.91 3.08 3.94
C PHE A 75 -14.52 3.62 2.56
N VAL A 76 -13.58 2.95 1.86
CA VAL A 76 -13.12 3.38 0.55
C VAL A 76 -13.88 2.62 -0.53
N HIS A 77 -14.38 3.34 -1.53
CA HIS A 77 -15.13 2.72 -2.63
C HIS A 77 -14.25 1.95 -3.59
N GLU A 78 -13.08 2.48 -3.86
CA GLU A 78 -12.22 1.89 -4.89
C GLU A 78 -10.76 2.02 -4.50
N TRP A 79 -10.06 0.90 -4.48
CA TRP A 79 -8.63 0.88 -4.25
C TRP A 79 -8.04 -0.38 -4.87
N THR A 80 -6.76 -0.32 -5.22
CA THR A 80 -6.05 -1.44 -5.83
C THR A 80 -4.73 -1.66 -5.12
N CYS A 81 -4.27 -2.90 -5.14
CA CYS A 81 -2.97 -3.28 -4.59
C CYS A 81 -2.29 -4.18 -5.61
N THR A 82 -1.20 -3.70 -6.19
CA THR A 82 -0.53 -4.41 -7.28
C THR A 82 0.97 -4.53 -7.02
N LEU A 83 1.56 -5.57 -7.57
CA LEU A 83 2.99 -5.82 -7.47
C LEU A 83 3.69 -5.35 -8.74
N HIS A 84 4.76 -4.60 -8.58
CA HIS A 84 5.55 -4.08 -9.70
C HIS A 84 7.02 -4.47 -9.54
N ASN A 85 7.65 -4.79 -10.67
CA ASN A 85 9.09 -5.01 -10.71
C ASN A 85 9.81 -3.68 -10.86
N ILE A 86 10.88 -3.51 -10.12
CA ILE A 86 11.79 -2.37 -10.28
C ILE A 86 13.15 -2.91 -10.73
N ASN A 87 13.33 -2.97 -12.01
CA ASN A 87 14.62 -3.35 -12.56
C ASN A 87 15.33 -2.12 -13.06
#